data_4daf63993470fc014322770c960a2a1a
#
_entry.id   4daf63993470fc014322770c960a2a1a
#
_cell.length_a   1.000
_cell.length_b   1.000
_cell.length_c   1.000
_cell.angle_alpha   90.00
_cell.angle_beta   90.00
_cell.angle_gamma   90.00
#
_symmetry.space_group_name_H-M   'P 1'
#
loop_
_entity.id
_entity.type
_entity.pdbx_description
1 polymer ?
#
loop_
_entity_poly.entity_id
_entity_poly.type
_entity_poly.pdbx_seq_one_letter_code
_entity_poly.pdbx_strand_id
1 'polypeptide(L)'
;MADRPVSIDMKASISAPFPFRTRDFLWIGGPVLPRFYRFDGSTGMDLRPAAVLEADAARIDELRRRRDPMAVTTRIRMVGQPPEGLLPLSLFGRTPLPDRMALHPRSMETVAPDLAGLYVDYMTRIAMGAPKRTAFRIPLLGARLVGQGEYAESLLSRMVDFAFPSARAACLLLDFDAASRRGPQYWKPRRMVPDAATYFNLTRMVARSRVFLDEYGPVVWEGFDFEGGYTDRITSGSGDFLTEDTLWDFKVSGYPPNHRYTLQLLIYWRMGLHSVHPEYQSIRRLGFFNPRRNEVWLLDVDRITPELIDWTDRELIGYPA
;
A
#
# COMPACT_ATOMS: atom_id res chain seq x y z
N MET A 1 10.12 25.77 -43.90
CA MET A 1 10.95 25.22 -42.84
C MET A 1 10.02 24.37 -41.99
N ALA A 2 10.11 23.05 -42.14
CA ALA A 2 9.22 22.12 -41.48
C ALA A 2 9.83 21.71 -40.14
N ASP A 3 9.11 21.95 -39.05
CA ASP A 3 9.47 21.49 -37.72
C ASP A 3 9.48 19.98 -37.68
N ARG A 4 10.63 19.41 -37.36
CA ARG A 4 10.77 17.98 -37.06
C ARG A 4 10.26 17.72 -35.65
N PRO A 5 9.44 16.70 -35.46
CA PRO A 5 9.09 16.29 -34.07
C PRO A 5 10.33 15.77 -33.37
N VAL A 6 10.59 16.29 -32.18
CA VAL A 6 11.62 15.79 -31.26
C VAL A 6 11.20 14.41 -30.81
N SER A 7 11.84 13.37 -31.33
CA SER A 7 11.70 12.01 -30.79
C SER A 7 12.40 11.97 -29.44
N ILE A 8 11.62 11.92 -28.36
CA ILE A 8 12.16 11.64 -27.04
C ILE A 8 12.60 10.18 -27.05
N ASP A 9 13.88 9.94 -26.99
CA ASP A 9 14.46 8.60 -26.86
C ASP A 9 14.07 8.01 -25.49
N MET A 10 12.99 7.23 -25.48
CA MET A 10 12.48 6.55 -24.28
C MET A 10 13.48 5.55 -23.67
N LYS A 11 14.52 5.16 -24.40
CA LYS A 11 15.56 4.25 -23.87
C LYS A 11 16.51 4.96 -22.92
N ALA A 12 16.78 6.24 -23.12
CA ALA A 12 17.72 6.99 -22.28
C ALA A 12 17.16 7.32 -20.89
N SER A 13 15.83 7.38 -20.75
CA SER A 13 15.18 7.70 -19.47
C SER A 13 14.97 6.49 -18.55
N ILE A 14 15.14 5.26 -19.07
CA ILE A 14 14.88 4.01 -18.32
C ILE A 14 16.18 3.24 -18.04
N SER A 15 17.27 3.56 -18.71
CA SER A 15 18.53 2.81 -18.65
C SER A 15 19.55 3.36 -17.67
N ALA A 16 19.21 4.33 -16.83
CA ALA A 16 20.05 4.63 -15.69
C ALA A 16 20.03 3.40 -14.77
N PRO A 17 21.16 2.71 -14.52
CA PRO A 17 21.18 1.60 -13.58
C PRO A 17 20.67 2.13 -12.25
N PHE A 18 19.66 1.46 -11.70
CA PHE A 18 19.14 1.79 -10.38
C PHE A 18 20.32 1.75 -9.40
N PRO A 19 20.71 2.89 -8.80
CA PRO A 19 21.96 2.95 -7.99
C PRO A 19 21.74 2.41 -6.59
N PHE A 20 21.12 1.23 -6.45
CA PHE A 20 20.98 0.60 -5.15
C PHE A 20 21.85 -0.64 -5.06
N ARG A 21 22.85 -0.54 -4.20
CA ARG A 21 23.45 -1.71 -3.60
C ARG A 21 22.44 -2.22 -2.56
N THR A 22 21.79 -3.34 -2.90
CA THR A 22 20.96 -4.16 -2.01
C THR A 22 21.80 -4.65 -0.83
N ARG A 23 22.15 -3.82 0.12
CA ARG A 23 23.05 -4.30 1.17
C ARG A 23 22.44 -4.47 2.55
N ASP A 24 21.28 -3.90 2.85
CA ASP A 24 20.91 -3.88 4.27
C ASP A 24 19.50 -4.29 4.65
N PHE A 25 18.53 -4.46 3.72
CA PHE A 25 17.16 -4.80 4.11
C PHE A 25 16.47 -5.76 3.15
N LEU A 26 15.97 -6.85 3.69
CA LEU A 26 15.08 -7.77 2.99
C LEU A 26 13.63 -7.53 3.45
N TRP A 27 12.74 -7.28 2.50
CA TRP A 27 11.34 -7.09 2.76
C TRP A 27 10.63 -8.44 2.84
N ILE A 28 10.07 -8.77 3.98
CA ILE A 28 9.21 -9.94 4.16
C ILE A 28 7.83 -9.42 4.53
N GLY A 29 7.02 -9.09 3.52
CA GLY A 29 5.69 -8.54 3.71
C GLY A 29 4.58 -9.55 3.54
N GLY A 30 3.61 -9.52 4.42
CA GLY A 30 2.35 -10.22 4.34
C GLY A 30 1.38 -9.78 5.42
N PRO A 31 0.07 -10.06 5.30
CA PRO A 31 -0.92 -9.48 6.18
C PRO A 31 -0.78 -9.89 7.66
N VAL A 32 0.25 -10.58 8.06
CA VAL A 32 0.47 -11.01 9.43
C VAL A 32 1.84 -10.71 10.00
N LEU A 33 2.87 -10.43 9.24
CA LEU A 33 4.18 -10.04 9.80
C LEU A 33 5.03 -9.29 8.77
N PRO A 34 5.06 -7.98 8.80
CA PRO A 34 6.12 -7.23 8.15
C PRO A 34 7.18 -6.87 9.18
N ARG A 35 8.30 -7.56 9.16
CA ARG A 35 9.49 -7.12 9.84
C ARG A 35 10.58 -6.91 8.81
N PHE A 36 11.24 -5.78 8.86
CA PHE A 36 12.52 -5.62 8.21
C PHE A 36 13.54 -6.43 8.96
N TYR A 37 14.22 -7.34 8.27
CA TYR A 37 15.39 -8.01 8.79
C TYR A 37 16.63 -7.35 8.18
N ARG A 38 17.55 -6.97 9.04
CA ARG A 38 18.88 -6.55 8.58
C ARG A 38 19.56 -7.78 7.97
N PHE A 39 19.96 -7.67 6.72
CA PHE A 39 20.67 -8.75 6.04
C PHE A 39 22.15 -8.66 6.44
N ASP A 40 22.64 -9.62 7.21
CA ASP A 40 24.04 -9.72 7.61
C ASP A 40 24.92 -10.49 6.63
N GLY A 41 24.34 -10.93 5.51
CA GLY A 41 25.06 -11.64 4.45
C GLY A 41 25.40 -13.11 4.74
N SER A 42 25.04 -13.63 5.93
CA SER A 42 25.50 -14.95 6.39
C SER A 42 24.45 -16.06 6.32
N THR A 43 23.19 -15.73 6.14
CA THR A 43 22.11 -16.73 6.07
C THR A 43 21.49 -16.80 4.71
N GLY A 44 21.61 -17.96 4.08
CA GLY A 44 20.81 -18.30 2.92
C GLY A 44 19.34 -18.04 3.22
N MET A 45 18.64 -17.45 2.27
CA MET A 45 17.24 -17.09 2.35
C MET A 45 16.42 -18.35 2.63
N ASP A 46 16.09 -18.61 3.90
CA ASP A 46 15.10 -19.63 4.28
C ASP A 46 13.72 -19.12 3.86
N LEU A 47 13.47 -19.18 2.59
CA LEU A 47 12.14 -19.01 2.04
C LEU A 47 11.36 -20.25 2.45
N ARG A 48 10.51 -20.14 3.46
CA ARG A 48 9.45 -21.11 3.73
C ARG A 48 8.17 -20.69 2.98
N PRO A 49 8.15 -20.78 1.63
CA PRO A 49 7.03 -20.27 0.85
C PRO A 49 5.73 -21.01 1.19
N ALA A 50 5.83 -22.30 1.49
CA ALA A 50 4.68 -23.13 1.80
C ALA A 50 4.07 -22.78 3.17
N ALA A 51 4.85 -22.70 4.24
CA ALA A 51 4.34 -22.40 5.59
C ALA A 51 3.72 -21.01 5.69
N VAL A 52 4.30 -20.01 5.00
CA VAL A 52 3.74 -18.65 4.95
C VAL A 52 2.44 -18.62 4.16
N LEU A 53 2.35 -19.35 3.04
CA LEU A 53 1.12 -19.46 2.24
C LEU A 53 0.03 -20.25 2.98
N GLU A 54 0.39 -21.25 3.77
CA GLU A 54 -0.53 -21.99 4.62
C GLU A 54 -1.08 -21.13 5.76
N ALA A 55 -0.24 -20.31 6.41
CA ALA A 55 -0.67 -19.36 7.43
C ALA A 55 -1.63 -18.32 6.85
N ASP A 56 -1.36 -17.81 5.65
CA ASP A 56 -2.26 -16.89 4.95
C ASP A 56 -3.59 -17.56 4.57
N ALA A 57 -3.56 -18.82 4.12
CA ALA A 57 -4.76 -19.57 3.80
C ALA A 57 -5.63 -19.81 5.06
N ALA A 58 -5.03 -20.18 6.18
CA ALA A 58 -5.72 -20.35 7.46
C ALA A 58 -6.36 -19.04 7.94
N ARG A 59 -5.67 -17.90 7.80
CA ARG A 59 -6.22 -16.58 8.13
C ARG A 59 -7.38 -16.19 7.21
N ILE A 60 -7.28 -16.47 5.91
CA ILE A 60 -8.37 -16.23 4.97
C ILE A 60 -9.59 -17.09 5.33
N ASP A 61 -9.39 -18.34 5.71
CA ASP A 61 -10.48 -19.21 6.16
C ASP A 61 -11.08 -18.76 7.48
N GLU A 62 -10.29 -18.20 8.37
CA GLU A 62 -10.80 -17.55 9.59
C GLU A 62 -11.62 -16.29 9.26
N LEU A 63 -11.12 -15.42 8.37
CA LEU A 63 -11.85 -14.23 7.92
C LEU A 63 -13.17 -14.61 7.22
N ARG A 64 -13.22 -15.73 6.47
CA ARG A 64 -14.44 -16.25 5.86
C ARG A 64 -15.45 -16.76 6.87
N ARG A 65 -14.98 -17.30 7.99
CA ARG A 65 -15.84 -17.82 9.06
C ARG A 65 -16.46 -16.72 9.92
N ARG A 66 -15.84 -15.53 9.97
CA ARG A 66 -16.39 -14.37 10.66
C ARG A 66 -17.56 -13.82 9.83
N ARG A 67 -18.78 -13.96 10.35
CA ARG A 67 -19.96 -13.28 9.77
C ARG A 67 -19.78 -11.79 9.94
N ASP A 68 -19.66 -11.05 8.81
CA ASP A 68 -19.60 -9.60 8.72
C ASP A 68 -18.47 -8.92 9.55
N PRO A 69 -17.20 -9.06 9.16
CA PRO A 69 -16.13 -8.32 9.82
C PRO A 69 -16.37 -6.81 9.65
N MET A 70 -16.54 -6.09 10.76
CA MET A 70 -16.66 -4.64 10.75
C MET A 70 -15.27 -4.02 10.54
N ALA A 71 -14.94 -3.76 9.28
CA ALA A 71 -13.68 -3.11 8.94
C ALA A 71 -13.68 -1.63 9.34
N VAL A 72 -12.50 -1.07 9.64
CA VAL A 72 -12.32 0.37 9.90
C VAL A 72 -13.00 1.22 8.83
N THR A 73 -12.77 0.90 7.55
CA THR A 73 -13.37 1.65 6.42
C THR A 73 -14.90 1.53 6.36
N THR A 74 -15.48 0.43 6.84
CA THR A 74 -16.94 0.26 6.97
C THR A 74 -17.45 1.10 8.12
N ARG A 75 -16.79 1.06 9.27
CA ARG A 75 -17.16 1.85 10.45
C ARG A 75 -17.17 3.36 10.16
N ILE A 76 -16.14 3.86 9.47
CA ILE A 76 -16.05 5.27 9.05
C ILE A 76 -17.26 5.71 8.20
N ARG A 77 -17.76 4.85 7.31
CA ARG A 77 -18.92 5.18 6.46
C ARG A 77 -20.22 5.30 7.22
N MET A 78 -20.30 4.70 8.40
CA MET A 78 -21.50 4.75 9.28
C MET A 78 -21.52 6.01 10.15
N VAL A 79 -20.45 6.78 10.17
CA VAL A 79 -20.30 7.97 11.01
C VAL A 79 -20.62 9.22 10.20
N GLY A 80 -21.57 10.01 10.71
CA GLY A 80 -21.80 11.35 10.20
C GLY A 80 -20.61 12.26 10.51
N GLN A 81 -20.04 12.88 9.49
CA GLN A 81 -18.95 13.84 9.64
C GLN A 81 -19.39 15.20 9.09
N PRO A 82 -18.93 16.33 9.67
CA PRO A 82 -19.08 17.62 9.05
C PRO A 82 -18.34 17.66 7.70
N PRO A 83 -18.66 18.60 6.79
CA PRO A 83 -18.03 18.68 5.46
C PRO A 83 -16.51 18.69 5.48
N GLU A 84 -15.90 19.38 6.45
CA GLU A 84 -14.46 19.47 6.69
C GLU A 84 -13.87 18.19 7.32
N GLY A 85 -14.72 17.34 7.90
CA GLY A 85 -14.34 16.14 8.65
C GLY A 85 -14.12 16.42 10.14
N LEU A 86 -14.12 15.33 10.92
CA LEU A 86 -13.77 15.37 12.35
C LEU A 86 -12.29 15.67 12.58
N LEU A 87 -11.43 15.18 11.69
CA LEU A 87 -10.01 15.56 11.63
C LEU A 87 -9.77 16.26 10.28
N PRO A 88 -9.84 17.61 10.22
CA PRO A 88 -9.74 18.35 8.97
C PRO A 88 -8.36 18.21 8.30
N LEU A 89 -8.33 18.08 6.97
CA LEU A 89 -7.09 18.03 6.21
C LEU A 89 -6.26 19.33 6.35
N SER A 90 -6.89 20.45 6.66
CA SER A 90 -6.21 21.74 6.91
C SER A 90 -5.23 21.72 8.10
N LEU A 91 -5.34 20.72 8.99
CA LEU A 91 -4.37 20.51 10.07
C LEU A 91 -3.08 19.87 9.58
N PHE A 92 -3.11 19.22 8.42
CA PHE A 92 -1.94 18.56 7.85
C PHE A 92 -1.08 19.55 7.06
N GLY A 93 0.21 19.57 7.35
CA GLY A 93 1.20 20.27 6.52
C GLY A 93 1.34 19.55 5.19
N ARG A 94 1.26 20.30 4.08
CA ARG A 94 1.43 19.77 2.72
C ARG A 94 2.82 20.09 2.18
N THR A 95 3.53 19.06 1.69
CA THR A 95 4.85 19.19 1.05
C THR A 95 4.82 18.55 -0.33
N PRO A 96 4.95 19.32 -1.43
CA PRO A 96 5.18 18.76 -2.75
C PRO A 96 6.61 18.24 -2.87
N LEU A 97 6.79 17.04 -3.43
CA LEU A 97 8.11 16.47 -3.71
C LEU A 97 8.71 16.99 -5.03
N PRO A 98 10.03 16.85 -5.22
CA PRO A 98 10.77 17.54 -6.31
C PRO A 98 10.33 17.20 -7.73
N ASP A 99 9.85 15.97 -7.98
CA ASP A 99 9.45 15.58 -9.33
C ASP A 99 8.20 16.32 -9.80
N ARG A 100 8.38 17.24 -10.74
CA ARG A 100 7.30 18.05 -11.35
C ARG A 100 6.84 17.56 -12.71
N MET A 101 7.35 16.42 -13.21
CA MET A 101 6.90 15.90 -14.50
C MET A 101 5.42 15.53 -14.44
N ALA A 102 4.63 16.12 -15.33
CA ALA A 102 3.20 15.85 -15.40
C ALA A 102 2.92 14.40 -15.81
N LEU A 103 1.95 13.80 -15.16
CA LEU A 103 1.37 12.54 -15.63
C LEU A 103 0.38 12.80 -16.75
N HIS A 104 0.18 11.82 -17.62
CA HIS A 104 -0.94 11.86 -18.55
C HIS A 104 -2.28 11.97 -17.83
N PRO A 105 -3.29 12.62 -18.42
CA PRO A 105 -4.63 12.69 -17.85
C PRO A 105 -5.17 11.30 -17.49
N ARG A 106 -5.88 11.21 -16.38
CA ARG A 106 -6.47 9.94 -15.90
C ARG A 106 -7.39 9.28 -16.93
N SER A 107 -8.07 10.10 -17.75
CA SER A 107 -8.93 9.64 -18.83
C SER A 107 -8.21 8.87 -19.95
N MET A 108 -6.88 8.97 -20.02
CA MET A 108 -6.05 8.22 -20.96
C MET A 108 -5.57 6.88 -20.39
N GLU A 109 -5.84 6.59 -19.11
CA GLU A 109 -5.39 5.34 -18.49
C GLU A 109 -6.35 4.18 -18.80
N THR A 110 -5.79 3.04 -19.19
CA THR A 110 -6.52 1.81 -19.54
C THR A 110 -6.71 0.86 -18.37
N VAL A 111 -6.12 1.14 -17.21
CA VAL A 111 -6.33 0.36 -15.98
C VAL A 111 -7.22 1.11 -14.99
N ALA A 112 -8.01 0.37 -14.21
CA ALA A 112 -8.87 0.95 -13.18
C ALA A 112 -8.04 1.61 -12.05
N PRO A 113 -8.58 2.63 -11.34
CA PRO A 113 -7.88 3.34 -10.27
C PRO A 113 -7.34 2.44 -9.16
N ASP A 114 -8.13 1.45 -8.75
CA ASP A 114 -7.76 0.48 -7.73
C ASP A 114 -6.59 -0.41 -8.18
N LEU A 115 -6.61 -0.86 -9.44
CA LEU A 115 -5.50 -1.64 -10.01
C LEU A 115 -4.23 -0.79 -10.15
N ALA A 116 -4.35 0.48 -10.54
CA ALA A 116 -3.21 1.39 -10.57
C ALA A 116 -2.60 1.58 -9.17
N GLY A 117 -3.44 1.70 -8.14
CA GLY A 117 -3.00 1.75 -6.74
C GLY A 117 -2.23 0.51 -6.34
N LEU A 118 -2.78 -0.67 -6.58
CA LEU A 118 -2.10 -1.94 -6.32
C LEU A 118 -0.78 -2.04 -7.09
N TYR A 119 -0.76 -1.68 -8.37
CA TYR A 119 0.47 -1.72 -9.16
C TYR A 119 1.57 -0.87 -8.53
N VAL A 120 1.25 0.37 -8.16
CA VAL A 120 2.25 1.28 -7.58
C VAL A 120 2.75 0.74 -6.24
N ASP A 121 1.88 0.24 -5.37
CA ASP A 121 2.28 -0.38 -4.11
C ASP A 121 3.22 -1.58 -4.34
N TYR A 122 2.79 -2.59 -5.08
CA TYR A 122 3.55 -3.83 -5.28
C TYR A 122 4.85 -3.61 -6.03
N MET A 123 4.86 -2.75 -7.05
CA MET A 123 6.07 -2.47 -7.82
C MET A 123 7.04 -1.57 -7.06
N THR A 124 6.57 -0.73 -6.16
CA THR A 124 7.45 0.02 -5.23
C THR A 124 8.21 -0.93 -4.31
N ARG A 125 7.55 -1.98 -3.78
CA ARG A 125 8.22 -3.02 -2.99
C ARG A 125 9.38 -3.68 -3.75
N ILE A 126 9.14 -4.05 -5.02
CA ILE A 126 10.21 -4.60 -5.88
C ILE A 126 11.30 -3.56 -6.12
N ALA A 127 10.94 -2.31 -6.38
CA ALA A 127 11.90 -1.22 -6.60
C ALA A 127 12.77 -0.95 -5.36
N MET A 128 12.27 -1.27 -4.17
CA MET A 128 13.00 -1.22 -2.89
C MET A 128 13.76 -2.52 -2.57
N GLY A 129 13.80 -3.48 -3.50
CA GLY A 129 14.61 -4.69 -3.38
C GLY A 129 13.86 -5.93 -2.88
N ALA A 130 12.55 -5.86 -2.66
CA ALA A 130 11.80 -7.04 -2.26
C ALA A 130 11.81 -8.11 -3.36
N PRO A 131 12.01 -9.40 -3.03
CA PRO A 131 11.89 -10.49 -3.99
C PRO A 131 10.49 -10.51 -4.60
N LYS A 132 10.37 -10.69 -5.91
CA LYS A 132 9.09 -10.67 -6.65
C LYS A 132 8.01 -11.54 -6.01
N ARG A 133 8.39 -12.76 -5.62
CA ARG A 133 7.47 -13.72 -5.00
C ARG A 133 6.95 -13.22 -3.65
N THR A 134 7.82 -12.60 -2.86
CA THR A 134 7.44 -12.01 -1.58
C THR A 134 6.52 -10.81 -1.79
N ALA A 135 6.90 -9.89 -2.67
CA ALA A 135 6.08 -8.73 -2.99
C ALA A 135 4.68 -9.14 -3.49
N PHE A 136 4.58 -10.12 -4.39
CA PHE A 136 3.32 -10.56 -5.01
C PHE A 136 2.67 -11.76 -4.30
N ARG A 137 3.01 -12.03 -3.05
CA ARG A 137 2.47 -13.17 -2.29
C ARG A 137 0.94 -13.19 -2.27
N ILE A 138 0.30 -12.05 -2.01
CA ILE A 138 -1.16 -11.93 -1.92
C ILE A 138 -1.85 -12.27 -3.25
N PRO A 139 -1.50 -11.68 -4.39
CA PRO A 139 -2.04 -12.10 -5.69
C PRO A 139 -1.77 -13.58 -6.02
N LEU A 140 -0.59 -14.10 -5.70
CA LEU A 140 -0.26 -15.52 -5.93
C LEU A 140 -1.16 -16.45 -5.11
N LEU A 141 -1.41 -16.10 -3.85
CA LEU A 141 -2.37 -16.83 -3.01
C LEU A 141 -3.78 -16.74 -3.60
N GLY A 142 -4.22 -15.53 -3.99
CA GLY A 142 -5.52 -15.34 -4.63
C GLY A 142 -5.70 -16.18 -5.88
N ALA A 143 -4.68 -16.27 -6.72
CA ALA A 143 -4.70 -17.11 -7.93
C ALA A 143 -4.86 -18.60 -7.59
N ARG A 144 -4.18 -19.10 -6.58
CA ARG A 144 -4.35 -20.49 -6.11
C ARG A 144 -5.77 -20.76 -5.61
N LEU A 145 -6.36 -19.82 -4.86
CA LEU A 145 -7.73 -19.95 -4.35
C LEU A 145 -8.78 -20.06 -5.46
N VAL A 146 -8.49 -19.54 -6.65
CA VAL A 146 -9.38 -19.61 -7.83
C VAL A 146 -8.91 -20.60 -8.91
N GLY A 147 -7.96 -21.49 -8.58
CA GLY A 147 -7.46 -22.50 -9.50
C GLY A 147 -6.59 -21.98 -10.65
N GLN A 148 -5.99 -20.79 -10.50
CA GLN A 148 -5.16 -20.13 -11.53
C GLN A 148 -3.66 -20.04 -11.12
N GLY A 149 -3.21 -20.93 -10.24
CA GLY A 149 -1.84 -20.87 -9.68
C GLY A 149 -0.75 -20.94 -10.75
N GLU A 150 -0.82 -21.86 -11.70
CA GLU A 150 0.18 -22.02 -12.77
C GLU A 150 0.23 -20.77 -13.67
N TYR A 151 -0.93 -20.23 -14.03
CA TYR A 151 -1.00 -19.00 -14.81
C TYR A 151 -0.33 -17.82 -14.07
N ALA A 152 -0.61 -17.66 -12.77
CA ALA A 152 0.01 -16.63 -11.95
C ALA A 152 1.54 -16.78 -11.86
N GLU A 153 2.05 -18.00 -11.73
CA GLU A 153 3.48 -18.28 -11.76
C GLU A 153 4.10 -17.93 -13.12
N SER A 154 3.40 -18.20 -14.22
CA SER A 154 3.84 -17.80 -15.55
C SER A 154 3.88 -16.27 -15.71
N LEU A 155 2.96 -15.53 -15.10
CA LEU A 155 2.99 -14.07 -15.09
C LEU A 155 4.16 -13.53 -14.25
N LEU A 156 4.38 -14.11 -13.06
CA LEU A 156 5.49 -13.71 -12.19
C LEU A 156 6.84 -13.93 -12.87
N SER A 157 7.01 -15.03 -13.63
CA SER A 157 8.24 -15.33 -14.37
C SER A 157 8.54 -14.30 -15.45
N ARG A 158 7.51 -13.70 -16.07
CA ARG A 158 7.64 -12.65 -17.10
C ARG A 158 8.04 -11.29 -16.54
N MET A 159 7.96 -11.11 -15.23
CA MET A 159 8.37 -9.87 -14.56
C MET A 159 9.88 -9.90 -14.32
N VAL A 160 10.66 -9.67 -15.35
CA VAL A 160 12.14 -9.71 -15.29
C VAL A 160 12.77 -8.35 -14.96
N ASP A 161 12.04 -7.25 -15.22
CA ASP A 161 12.48 -5.87 -15.08
C ASP A 161 11.29 -4.94 -14.83
N PHE A 162 11.47 -3.63 -15.04
CA PHE A 162 10.39 -2.63 -15.00
C PHE A 162 9.88 -2.24 -16.39
N ALA A 163 10.25 -2.97 -17.45
CA ALA A 163 9.84 -2.66 -18.80
C ALA A 163 8.33 -2.94 -19.04
N PHE A 164 7.83 -2.46 -20.16
CA PHE A 164 6.42 -2.55 -20.51
C PHE A 164 5.83 -3.98 -20.47
N PRO A 165 6.52 -5.04 -20.94
CA PRO A 165 6.01 -6.41 -20.83
C PRO A 165 5.84 -6.87 -19.38
N SER A 166 6.78 -6.51 -18.50
CA SER A 166 6.72 -6.81 -17.07
C SER A 166 5.56 -6.07 -16.40
N ALA A 167 5.31 -4.81 -16.75
CA ALA A 167 4.17 -4.04 -16.25
C ALA A 167 2.83 -4.67 -16.64
N ARG A 168 2.71 -5.19 -17.86
CA ARG A 168 1.52 -5.93 -18.31
C ARG A 168 1.32 -7.22 -17.49
N ALA A 169 2.38 -7.97 -17.26
CA ALA A 169 2.32 -9.18 -16.46
C ALA A 169 1.93 -8.88 -15.00
N ALA A 170 2.49 -7.82 -14.42
CA ALA A 170 2.13 -7.37 -13.08
C ALA A 170 0.65 -7.00 -12.97
N CYS A 171 0.09 -6.21 -13.89
CA CYS A 171 -1.32 -5.85 -13.87
C CYS A 171 -2.24 -7.08 -13.95
N LEU A 172 -1.90 -8.08 -14.78
CA LEU A 172 -2.67 -9.31 -14.88
C LEU A 172 -2.57 -10.15 -13.59
N LEU A 173 -1.40 -10.18 -12.95
CA LEU A 173 -1.20 -10.90 -11.70
C LEU A 173 -1.95 -10.24 -10.54
N LEU A 174 -1.97 -8.91 -10.48
CA LEU A 174 -2.69 -8.12 -9.47
C LEU A 174 -4.21 -8.29 -9.53
N ASP A 175 -4.75 -8.76 -10.65
CA ASP A 175 -6.19 -9.05 -10.77
C ASP A 175 -6.67 -10.14 -9.78
N PHE A 176 -5.75 -10.96 -9.26
CA PHE A 176 -6.03 -11.97 -8.24
C PHE A 176 -6.00 -11.44 -6.79
N ASP A 177 -5.57 -10.19 -6.54
CA ASP A 177 -5.48 -9.63 -5.18
C ASP A 177 -6.83 -9.68 -4.44
N ALA A 178 -7.93 -9.38 -5.13
CA ALA A 178 -9.27 -9.40 -4.56
C ALA A 178 -9.70 -10.80 -4.07
N ALA A 179 -9.26 -11.87 -4.73
CA ALA A 179 -9.57 -13.24 -4.32
C ALA A 179 -8.95 -13.58 -2.96
N SER A 180 -7.74 -13.09 -2.70
CA SER A 180 -7.07 -13.27 -1.43
C SER A 180 -7.67 -12.41 -0.32
N ARG A 181 -7.89 -11.12 -0.59
CA ARG A 181 -8.32 -10.17 0.44
C ARG A 181 -9.79 -10.28 0.83
N ARG A 182 -10.67 -10.61 -0.12
CA ARG A 182 -12.13 -10.65 0.08
C ARG A 182 -12.73 -12.04 -0.05
N GLY A 183 -12.00 -12.98 -0.63
CA GLY A 183 -12.45 -14.33 -0.93
C GLY A 183 -12.63 -14.57 -2.43
N PRO A 184 -12.56 -15.86 -2.88
CA PRO A 184 -12.60 -16.23 -4.30
C PRO A 184 -13.89 -15.84 -5.01
N GLN A 185 -15.01 -15.74 -4.29
CA GLN A 185 -16.31 -15.31 -4.83
C GLN A 185 -16.31 -13.84 -5.30
N TYR A 186 -15.39 -13.03 -4.82
CA TYR A 186 -15.26 -11.62 -5.22
C TYR A 186 -14.28 -11.42 -6.38
N TRP A 187 -13.59 -12.47 -6.80
CA TRP A 187 -12.70 -12.37 -7.95
C TRP A 187 -13.50 -12.36 -9.25
N LYS A 188 -13.23 -11.33 -10.06
CA LYS A 188 -13.75 -11.21 -11.42
C LYS A 188 -12.57 -10.84 -12.32
N PRO A 189 -12.23 -11.68 -13.32
CA PRO A 189 -11.09 -11.41 -14.19
C PRO A 189 -11.37 -10.17 -15.04
N ARG A 190 -10.67 -9.08 -14.76
CA ARG A 190 -10.77 -7.82 -15.52
C ARG A 190 -9.87 -7.80 -16.73
N ARG A 191 -8.74 -8.52 -16.66
CA ARG A 191 -7.71 -8.63 -17.70
C ARG A 191 -7.21 -7.27 -18.21
N MET A 192 -7.21 -6.27 -17.34
CA MET A 192 -6.73 -4.93 -17.68
C MET A 192 -5.22 -4.93 -17.80
N VAL A 193 -4.74 -4.30 -18.86
CA VAL A 193 -3.31 -4.12 -19.11
C VAL A 193 -3.04 -2.66 -19.46
N PRO A 194 -1.87 -2.11 -19.08
CA PRO A 194 -1.53 -0.75 -19.41
C PRO A 194 -1.25 -0.59 -20.92
N ASP A 195 -1.67 0.53 -21.46
CA ASP A 195 -1.13 1.09 -22.71
C ASP A 195 0.12 1.95 -22.41
N ALA A 196 0.66 2.62 -23.41
CA ALA A 196 1.87 3.43 -23.25
C ALA A 196 1.69 4.59 -22.25
N ALA A 197 0.56 5.29 -22.30
CA ALA A 197 0.27 6.41 -21.39
C ALA A 197 0.07 5.94 -19.96
N THR A 198 -0.66 4.86 -19.77
CA THR A 198 -0.84 4.22 -18.46
C THR A 198 0.48 3.71 -17.89
N TYR A 199 1.29 3.04 -18.71
CA TYR A 199 2.60 2.55 -18.31
C TYR A 199 3.51 3.69 -17.86
N PHE A 200 3.56 4.78 -18.60
CA PHE A 200 4.32 5.98 -18.21
C PHE A 200 3.87 6.47 -16.83
N ASN A 201 2.57 6.62 -16.61
CA ASN A 201 2.04 7.07 -15.32
C ASN A 201 2.40 6.13 -14.19
N LEU A 202 2.23 4.82 -14.39
CA LEU A 202 2.50 3.79 -13.38
C LEU A 202 3.97 3.77 -12.97
N THR A 203 4.89 3.76 -13.95
CA THR A 203 6.33 3.74 -13.68
C THR A 203 6.79 5.04 -13.03
N ARG A 204 6.21 6.18 -13.44
CA ARG A 204 6.53 7.46 -12.82
C ARG A 204 6.08 7.51 -11.36
N MET A 205 4.90 7.01 -11.04
CA MET A 205 4.41 6.93 -9.66
C MET A 205 5.28 6.00 -8.80
N VAL A 206 5.76 4.87 -9.33
CA VAL A 206 6.74 4.01 -8.64
C VAL A 206 8.05 4.76 -8.38
N ALA A 207 8.56 5.50 -9.35
CA ALA A 207 9.78 6.29 -9.15
C ALA A 207 9.61 7.38 -8.06
N ARG A 208 8.46 8.05 -8.02
CA ARG A 208 8.11 9.02 -6.95
C ARG A 208 8.01 8.37 -5.58
N SER A 209 7.45 7.16 -5.53
CA SER A 209 7.35 6.40 -4.29
C SER A 209 8.72 6.03 -3.73
N ARG A 210 9.70 5.75 -4.59
CA ARG A 210 11.08 5.53 -4.16
C ARG A 210 11.69 6.78 -3.55
N VAL A 211 11.58 7.94 -4.24
CA VAL A 211 12.08 9.22 -3.73
C VAL A 211 11.45 9.54 -2.37
N PHE A 212 10.15 9.31 -2.23
CA PHE A 212 9.46 9.46 -0.95
C PHE A 212 10.06 8.56 0.13
N LEU A 213 10.31 7.28 -0.15
CA LEU A 213 10.87 6.34 0.83
C LEU A 213 12.35 6.62 1.14
N ASP A 214 13.10 7.19 0.19
CA ASP A 214 14.47 7.67 0.44
C ASP A 214 14.48 8.87 1.41
N GLU A 215 13.44 9.73 1.39
CA GLU A 215 13.35 10.92 2.23
C GLU A 215 12.68 10.65 3.59
N TYR A 216 11.60 9.85 3.63
CA TYR A 216 10.77 9.63 4.81
C TYR A 216 10.92 8.24 5.44
N GLY A 217 11.66 7.33 4.81
CA GLY A 217 11.96 6.00 5.33
C GLY A 217 13.06 6.00 6.39
N PRO A 218 13.54 4.83 6.78
CA PRO A 218 13.14 3.51 6.30
C PRO A 218 11.77 3.08 6.81
N VAL A 219 11.10 2.19 6.08
CA VAL A 219 9.89 1.52 6.56
C VAL A 219 10.30 0.52 7.65
N VAL A 220 9.70 0.61 8.82
CA VAL A 220 9.95 -0.31 9.95
C VAL A 220 8.93 -1.43 10.03
N TRP A 221 7.72 -1.18 9.55
CA TRP A 221 6.67 -2.20 9.46
C TRP A 221 5.74 -1.93 8.27
N GLU A 222 5.54 -2.94 7.43
CA GLU A 222 4.63 -2.88 6.29
C GLU A 222 3.39 -3.73 6.51
N GLY A 223 2.24 -3.23 6.04
CA GLY A 223 0.98 -3.94 6.18
C GLY A 223 0.60 -4.15 7.64
N PHE A 224 0.78 -3.14 8.47
CA PHE A 224 0.53 -3.21 9.90
C PHE A 224 -0.93 -3.56 10.21
N ASP A 225 -1.14 -4.23 11.32
CA ASP A 225 -2.44 -4.58 11.87
C ASP A 225 -2.59 -4.09 13.33
N PHE A 226 -3.67 -4.49 13.98
CA PHE A 226 -4.01 -4.00 15.31
C PHE A 226 -4.33 -5.17 16.26
N GLU A 227 -3.56 -6.24 16.20
CA GLU A 227 -3.76 -7.38 17.11
C GLU A 227 -3.81 -6.92 18.57
N GLY A 228 -4.84 -7.34 19.31
CA GLY A 228 -5.10 -6.87 20.67
C GLY A 228 -5.87 -5.55 20.78
N GLY A 229 -5.86 -4.70 19.73
CA GLY A 229 -6.56 -3.41 19.68
C GLY A 229 -7.94 -3.46 19.00
N TYR A 230 -8.40 -4.63 18.57
CA TYR A 230 -9.76 -4.78 18.01
C TYR A 230 -10.83 -4.75 19.09
N THR A 231 -12.04 -4.35 18.69
CA THR A 231 -13.22 -4.27 19.57
C THR A 231 -14.42 -4.92 18.90
N ASP A 232 -15.57 -4.97 19.58
CA ASP A 232 -16.83 -5.41 18.97
C ASP A 232 -17.30 -4.47 17.86
N ARG A 233 -16.86 -3.21 17.85
CA ARG A 233 -17.23 -2.21 16.83
C ARG A 233 -16.31 -2.23 15.62
N ILE A 234 -15.06 -2.65 15.79
CA ILE A 234 -14.07 -2.77 14.71
C ILE A 234 -13.32 -4.07 14.88
N THR A 235 -13.61 -5.04 14.03
CA THR A 235 -13.08 -6.41 14.12
C THR A 235 -11.99 -6.71 13.08
N SER A 236 -11.74 -5.78 12.16
CA SER A 236 -10.71 -5.95 11.13
C SER A 236 -10.16 -4.61 10.64
N GLY A 237 -8.89 -4.60 10.29
CA GLY A 237 -8.21 -3.44 9.71
C GLY A 237 -6.74 -3.77 9.46
N SER A 238 -6.16 -3.09 8.50
CA SER A 238 -4.72 -3.08 8.25
C SER A 238 -4.37 -1.77 7.58
N GLY A 239 -3.18 -1.27 7.81
CA GLY A 239 -2.68 -0.08 7.14
C GLY A 239 -1.51 -0.39 6.22
N ASP A 240 -0.93 0.65 5.63
CA ASP A 240 0.09 0.47 4.62
C ASP A 240 1.48 0.24 5.25
N PHE A 241 2.03 1.21 5.94
CA PHE A 241 3.33 1.03 6.60
C PHE A 241 3.60 2.06 7.72
N LEU A 242 4.54 1.72 8.60
CA LEU A 242 5.12 2.62 9.59
C LEU A 242 6.56 2.94 9.22
N THR A 243 6.99 4.15 9.50
CA THR A 243 8.40 4.52 9.68
C THR A 243 8.69 4.70 11.17
N GLU A 244 9.88 5.12 11.55
CA GLU A 244 10.30 5.21 12.96
C GLU A 244 9.27 5.94 13.85
N ASP A 245 8.73 7.05 13.36
CA ASP A 245 7.83 7.92 14.12
C ASP A 245 6.52 8.27 13.41
N THR A 246 6.26 7.74 12.22
CA THR A 246 5.12 8.13 11.40
C THR A 246 4.31 6.92 10.93
N LEU A 247 2.99 7.01 11.11
CA LEU A 247 2.02 6.10 10.52
C LEU A 247 1.59 6.65 9.15
N TRP A 248 1.80 5.86 8.12
CA TRP A 248 1.55 6.26 6.73
C TRP A 248 0.40 5.51 6.09
N ASP A 249 -0.36 6.24 5.28
CA ASP A 249 -1.36 5.71 4.38
C ASP A 249 -1.06 6.19 2.93
N PHE A 250 -0.98 5.27 2.01
CA PHE A 250 -0.55 5.45 0.64
C PHE A 250 -1.76 5.61 -0.29
N LYS A 251 -1.93 6.76 -0.92
CA LYS A 251 -3.12 7.05 -1.73
C LYS A 251 -2.78 7.42 -3.16
N VAL A 252 -3.06 6.53 -4.09
CA VAL A 252 -2.91 6.79 -5.53
C VAL A 252 -4.20 7.44 -6.06
N SER A 253 -4.34 8.75 -5.84
CA SER A 253 -5.54 9.52 -6.16
C SER A 253 -5.21 10.81 -6.93
N GLY A 254 -6.08 11.23 -7.85
CA GLY A 254 -6.02 12.55 -8.47
C GLY A 254 -6.41 13.70 -7.53
N TYR A 255 -7.02 13.37 -6.40
CA TYR A 255 -7.52 14.32 -5.41
C TYR A 255 -6.69 14.27 -4.12
N PRO A 256 -6.67 15.36 -3.33
CA PRO A 256 -6.14 15.35 -1.98
C PRO A 256 -6.84 14.31 -1.09
N PRO A 257 -6.24 13.90 0.03
CA PRO A 257 -6.93 13.09 1.03
C PRO A 257 -8.22 13.75 1.49
N ASN A 258 -9.28 12.96 1.67
CA ASN A 258 -10.58 13.45 2.15
C ASN A 258 -10.76 13.13 3.64
N HIS A 259 -11.82 13.66 4.24
CA HIS A 259 -12.15 13.51 5.66
C HIS A 259 -12.32 12.05 6.12
N ARG A 260 -12.62 11.11 5.22
CA ARG A 260 -12.68 9.68 5.57
C ARG A 260 -11.29 9.09 5.74
N TYR A 261 -10.35 9.55 4.94
CA TYR A 261 -8.94 9.11 5.04
C TYR A 261 -8.28 9.69 6.29
N THR A 262 -8.52 10.97 6.61
CA THR A 262 -7.94 11.54 7.83
C THR A 262 -8.46 10.86 9.08
N LEU A 263 -9.78 10.54 9.13
CA LEU A 263 -10.36 9.76 10.21
C LEU A 263 -9.82 8.33 10.25
N GLN A 264 -9.54 7.72 9.10
CA GLN A 264 -8.90 6.39 9.01
C GLN A 264 -7.54 6.38 9.70
N LEU A 265 -6.69 7.38 9.44
CA LEU A 265 -5.38 7.49 10.10
C LEU A 265 -5.52 7.64 11.61
N LEU A 266 -6.46 8.46 12.07
CA LEU A 266 -6.72 8.65 13.49
C LEU A 266 -7.11 7.33 14.16
N ILE A 267 -8.07 6.59 13.57
CA ILE A 267 -8.49 5.29 14.09
C ILE A 267 -7.31 4.30 14.08
N TYR A 268 -6.53 4.25 13.02
CA TYR A 268 -5.37 3.37 12.91
C TYR A 268 -4.34 3.64 14.03
N TRP A 269 -4.02 4.90 14.26
CA TRP A 269 -3.12 5.28 15.33
C TRP A 269 -3.67 4.88 16.70
N ARG A 270 -4.95 5.18 16.99
CA ARG A 270 -5.57 4.84 18.27
C ARG A 270 -5.63 3.33 18.51
N MET A 271 -6.06 2.56 17.49
CA MET A 271 -6.07 1.10 17.58
C MET A 271 -4.67 0.53 17.75
N GLY A 272 -3.68 1.11 17.08
CA GLY A 272 -2.29 0.72 17.21
C GLY A 272 -1.76 0.90 18.65
N LEU A 273 -2.05 2.02 19.29
CA LEU A 273 -1.66 2.27 20.69
C LEU A 273 -2.28 1.28 21.69
N HIS A 274 -3.43 0.70 21.36
CA HIS A 274 -4.11 -0.35 22.15
C HIS A 274 -3.77 -1.77 21.70
N SER A 275 -2.91 -1.92 20.69
CA SER A 275 -2.49 -3.23 20.20
C SER A 275 -1.33 -3.82 21.02
N VAL A 276 -1.00 -5.08 20.73
CA VAL A 276 0.17 -5.76 21.31
C VAL A 276 1.50 -5.28 20.70
N HIS A 277 1.46 -4.43 19.68
CA HIS A 277 2.61 -4.03 18.90
C HIS A 277 3.27 -2.75 19.47
N PRO A 278 4.51 -2.84 19.99
CA PRO A 278 5.17 -1.70 20.61
C PRO A 278 5.57 -0.60 19.63
N GLU A 279 5.64 -0.88 18.32
CA GLU A 279 6.01 0.04 17.29
C GLU A 279 5.12 1.29 17.23
N TYR A 280 3.86 1.16 17.65
CA TYR A 280 2.94 2.29 17.68
C TYR A 280 3.25 3.31 18.77
N GLN A 281 3.99 2.92 19.83
CA GLN A 281 4.34 3.84 20.92
C GLN A 281 5.34 4.92 20.51
N SER A 282 6.08 4.70 19.42
CA SER A 282 7.00 5.67 18.84
C SER A 282 6.32 6.66 17.90
N ILE A 283 5.08 6.40 17.46
CA ILE A 283 4.40 7.23 16.46
C ILE A 283 4.11 8.62 17.03
N ARG A 284 4.58 9.63 16.32
CA ARG A 284 4.40 11.07 16.62
C ARG A 284 3.69 11.80 15.49
N ARG A 285 3.59 11.17 14.32
CA ARG A 285 3.00 11.80 13.12
C ARG A 285 2.07 10.85 12.39
N LEU A 286 1.03 11.41 11.78
CA LEU A 286 0.15 10.75 10.84
C LEU A 286 0.41 11.31 9.45
N GLY A 287 0.59 10.44 8.44
CA GLY A 287 1.02 10.88 7.13
C GLY A 287 0.26 10.23 5.98
N PHE A 288 0.10 11.02 4.92
CA PHE A 288 -0.28 10.52 3.60
C PHE A 288 0.84 10.77 2.62
N PHE A 289 1.07 9.79 1.75
CA PHE A 289 1.79 10.03 0.51
C PHE A 289 0.92 9.70 -0.70
N ASN A 290 0.90 10.62 -1.66
CA ASN A 290 0.19 10.44 -2.91
C ASN A 290 1.16 10.58 -4.09
N PRO A 291 1.63 9.49 -4.71
CA PRO A 291 2.58 9.54 -5.82
C PRO A 291 1.98 10.14 -7.10
N ARG A 292 0.65 10.10 -7.28
CA ARG A 292 0.00 10.71 -8.44
C ARG A 292 0.10 12.23 -8.40
N ARG A 293 -0.09 12.81 -7.22
CA ARG A 293 0.07 14.25 -6.97
C ARG A 293 1.51 14.62 -6.63
N ASN A 294 2.32 13.63 -6.26
CA ASN A 294 3.66 13.78 -5.73
C ASN A 294 3.71 14.71 -4.51
N GLU A 295 2.85 14.43 -3.56
CA GLU A 295 2.63 15.25 -2.38
C GLU A 295 2.58 14.39 -1.12
N VAL A 296 3.16 14.95 -0.05
CA VAL A 296 3.11 14.44 1.31
C VAL A 296 2.22 15.35 2.15
N TRP A 297 1.40 14.78 3.02
CA TRP A 297 0.67 15.48 4.08
C TRP A 297 1.04 14.87 5.42
N LEU A 298 1.44 15.70 6.38
CA LEU A 298 1.85 15.28 7.71
C LEU A 298 1.11 16.07 8.77
N LEU A 299 0.69 15.38 9.83
CA LEU A 299 0.10 15.93 11.03
C LEU A 299 0.83 15.40 12.25
N ASP A 300 1.35 16.27 13.11
CA ASP A 300 1.84 15.89 14.43
C ASP A 300 0.66 15.51 15.33
N VAL A 301 0.75 14.39 16.04
CA VAL A 301 -0.38 13.84 16.83
C VAL A 301 -0.74 14.73 18.02
N ASP A 302 0.19 15.54 18.52
CA ASP A 302 -0.03 16.51 19.59
C ASP A 302 -0.95 17.67 19.20
N ARG A 303 -1.20 17.86 17.90
CA ARG A 303 -2.18 18.84 17.38
C ARG A 303 -3.62 18.30 17.36
N ILE A 304 -3.81 17.02 17.67
CA ILE A 304 -5.14 16.40 17.77
C ILE A 304 -5.67 16.67 19.18
N THR A 305 -6.87 17.26 19.25
CA THR A 305 -7.42 17.62 20.56
C THR A 305 -7.78 16.39 21.40
N PRO A 306 -7.60 16.46 22.73
CA PRO A 306 -7.95 15.36 23.63
C PRO A 306 -9.42 14.93 23.48
N GLU A 307 -10.33 15.87 23.23
CA GLU A 307 -11.76 15.59 23.06
C GLU A 307 -12.03 14.74 21.82
N LEU A 308 -11.33 15.01 20.72
CA LEU A 308 -11.46 14.20 19.50
C LEU A 308 -10.87 12.79 19.69
N ILE A 309 -9.74 12.68 20.40
CA ILE A 309 -9.13 11.41 20.78
C ILE A 309 -10.11 10.58 21.61
N ASP A 310 -10.62 11.14 22.69
CA ASP A 310 -11.55 10.49 23.61
C ASP A 310 -12.85 10.06 22.90
N TRP A 311 -13.41 10.95 22.09
CA TRP A 311 -14.58 10.62 21.29
C TRP A 311 -14.30 9.48 20.28
N THR A 312 -13.14 9.51 19.62
CA THR A 312 -12.74 8.45 18.68
C THR A 312 -12.63 7.10 19.38
N ASP A 313 -11.98 7.07 20.54
CA ASP A 313 -11.78 5.86 21.32
C ASP A 313 -13.13 5.27 21.77
N ARG A 314 -14.00 6.08 22.35
CA ARG A 314 -15.28 5.60 22.91
C ARG A 314 -16.35 5.37 21.85
N GLU A 315 -16.59 6.35 20.99
CA GLU A 315 -17.73 6.33 20.08
C GLU A 315 -17.45 5.58 18.78
N LEU A 316 -16.24 5.69 18.24
CA LEU A 316 -15.89 5.01 17.01
C LEU A 316 -15.35 3.61 17.24
N ILE A 317 -14.32 3.50 18.07
CA ILE A 317 -13.61 2.24 18.27
C ILE A 317 -14.31 1.39 19.32
N GLY A 318 -14.80 2.00 20.42
CA GLY A 318 -15.53 1.31 21.48
C GLY A 318 -14.63 0.87 22.64
N TYR A 319 -13.56 1.61 22.91
CA TYR A 319 -12.76 1.39 24.11
C TYR A 319 -13.52 1.88 25.35
N PRO A 320 -13.33 1.24 26.50
CA PRO A 320 -13.91 1.71 27.75
C PRO A 320 -13.27 3.05 28.16
N ALA A 321 -14.02 3.81 29.00
CA ALA A 321 -13.56 5.08 29.55
C ALA A 321 -12.42 4.90 30.55
#